data_2f2602f1730f66779b8b395a5243c4af
#
_entry.id   2f2602f1730f66779b8b395a5243c4af
#
_cell.length_a   1.000
_cell.length_b   1.000
_cell.length_c   1.000
_cell.angle_alpha   90.00
_cell.angle_beta   90.00
_cell.angle_gamma   90.00
#
_symmetry.space_group_name_H-M   'P 1'
#
loop_
_entity.id
_entity.type
_entity.pdbx_description
1 polymer ?
#
loop_
_entity_poly.entity_id
_entity_poly.type
_entity_poly.pdbx_seq_one_letter_code
_entity_poly.pdbx_strand_id
1 'polypeptide(L)'
;MKFTIFKRLTFGYMAIMLLVIFLGVYVTFKLNQLNLLTRSTSSVDAIIINQVEHIFDTMYSQVSFSKKYLISKDQDFYQKFAESKEYFKKDVDKLESLLVNTEKGTIFAETLRLYDRYLSLFEDEHLFNEKGQDYPLERYQREKDEIIDEIERKLIGITKLTRLDT
;
A
#
# COMPACT_ATOMS: atom_id res chain seq x y z
N MET A 1 -25.56 -68.16 2.28
CA MET A 1 -24.47 -67.79 3.21
C MET A 1 -25.06 -67.03 4.38
N LYS A 2 -25.08 -67.61 5.56
CA LYS A 2 -25.58 -66.89 6.79
C LYS A 2 -24.44 -66.03 7.30
N PHE A 3 -24.50 -64.72 7.06
CA PHE A 3 -23.59 -63.78 7.67
C PHE A 3 -23.84 -63.80 9.19
N THR A 4 -22.86 -64.24 9.94
CA THR A 4 -22.89 -64.22 11.40
C THR A 4 -23.04 -62.79 11.88
N ILE A 5 -23.88 -62.54 12.89
CA ILE A 5 -24.16 -61.22 13.48
C ILE A 5 -22.86 -60.42 13.71
N PHE A 6 -21.82 -61.11 14.14
CA PHE A 6 -20.47 -60.53 14.36
C PHE A 6 -19.86 -59.91 13.09
N LYS A 7 -19.97 -60.57 11.93
CA LYS A 7 -19.46 -60.06 10.63
C LYS A 7 -20.20 -58.78 10.19
N ARG A 8 -21.51 -58.70 10.43
CA ARG A 8 -22.31 -57.50 10.11
C ARG A 8 -21.90 -56.32 10.99
N LEU A 9 -21.66 -56.58 12.27
CA LEU A 9 -21.22 -55.55 13.23
C LEU A 9 -19.83 -55.01 12.87
N THR A 10 -18.88 -55.92 12.56
CA THR A 10 -17.52 -55.55 12.16
C THR A 10 -17.49 -54.72 10.85
N PHE A 11 -18.34 -55.11 9.86
CA PHE A 11 -18.46 -54.36 8.64
C PHE A 11 -19.03 -52.95 8.81
N GLY A 12 -19.99 -52.79 9.73
CA GLY A 12 -20.55 -51.50 10.12
C GLY A 12 -19.52 -50.58 10.77
N TYR A 13 -18.75 -51.10 11.73
CA TYR A 13 -17.66 -50.32 12.36
C TYR A 13 -16.56 -49.93 11.38
N MET A 14 -16.19 -50.85 10.45
CA MET A 14 -15.19 -50.57 9.46
C MET A 14 -15.64 -49.48 8.48
N ALA A 15 -16.91 -49.46 8.11
CA ALA A 15 -17.49 -48.43 7.25
C ALA A 15 -17.46 -47.04 7.91
N ILE A 16 -17.85 -47.00 9.22
CA ILE A 16 -17.80 -45.74 10.01
C ILE A 16 -16.37 -45.26 10.15
N MET A 17 -15.41 -46.14 10.42
CA MET A 17 -14.00 -45.77 10.57
C MET A 17 -13.42 -45.19 9.27
N LEU A 18 -13.74 -45.81 8.10
CA LEU A 18 -13.35 -45.28 6.80
C LEU A 18 -13.96 -43.91 6.53
N LEU A 19 -15.21 -43.69 6.89
CA LEU A 19 -15.89 -42.40 6.73
C LEU A 19 -15.25 -41.32 7.57
N VAL A 20 -14.88 -41.62 8.82
CA VAL A 20 -14.18 -40.68 9.73
C VAL A 20 -12.80 -40.33 9.18
N ILE A 21 -12.03 -41.31 8.68
CA ILE A 21 -10.73 -41.09 8.07
C ILE A 21 -10.88 -40.23 6.81
N PHE A 22 -11.83 -40.50 5.95
CA PHE A 22 -12.08 -39.71 4.74
C PHE A 22 -12.45 -38.25 5.08
N LEU A 23 -13.33 -38.07 6.07
CA LEU A 23 -13.71 -36.74 6.55
C LEU A 23 -12.50 -35.97 7.12
N GLY A 24 -11.66 -36.62 7.90
CA GLY A 24 -10.44 -36.05 8.45
C GLY A 24 -9.46 -35.58 7.38
N VAL A 25 -9.23 -36.42 6.36
CA VAL A 25 -8.38 -36.05 5.22
C VAL A 25 -8.98 -34.89 4.42
N TYR A 26 -10.28 -34.91 4.16
CA TYR A 26 -10.98 -33.82 3.44
C TYR A 26 -10.89 -32.50 4.20
N VAL A 27 -11.14 -32.48 5.51
CA VAL A 27 -11.04 -31.27 6.34
C VAL A 27 -9.61 -30.75 6.38
N THR A 28 -8.62 -31.63 6.54
CA THR A 28 -7.20 -31.22 6.52
C THR A 28 -6.80 -30.61 5.18
N PHE A 29 -7.25 -31.20 4.08
CA PHE A 29 -6.98 -30.66 2.73
C PHE A 29 -7.63 -29.28 2.54
N LYS A 30 -8.87 -29.09 2.97
CA LYS A 30 -9.58 -27.81 2.91
C LYS A 30 -8.94 -26.75 3.79
N LEU A 31 -8.50 -27.10 4.99
CA LEU A 31 -7.79 -26.18 5.89
C LEU A 31 -6.44 -25.76 5.32
N ASN A 32 -5.69 -26.68 4.71
CA ASN A 32 -4.44 -26.32 4.04
C ASN A 32 -4.66 -25.37 2.84
N GLN A 33 -5.72 -25.61 2.05
CA GLN A 33 -6.06 -24.73 0.94
C GLN A 33 -6.44 -23.33 1.41
N LEU A 34 -7.23 -23.20 2.49
CA LEU A 34 -7.57 -21.94 3.11
C LEU A 34 -6.33 -21.22 3.69
N ASN A 35 -5.45 -21.95 4.38
CA ASN A 35 -4.22 -21.37 4.92
C ASN A 35 -3.27 -20.82 3.83
N LEU A 36 -3.18 -21.47 2.69
CA LEU A 36 -2.38 -21.00 1.58
C LEU A 36 -2.95 -19.70 0.98
N LEU A 37 -4.27 -19.62 0.81
CA LEU A 37 -4.95 -18.41 0.32
C LEU A 37 -4.79 -17.25 1.31
N THR A 38 -5.06 -17.48 2.60
CA THR A 38 -4.94 -16.45 3.65
C THR A 38 -3.49 -15.95 3.78
N ARG A 39 -2.48 -16.83 3.73
CA ARG A 39 -1.07 -16.40 3.78
C ARG A 39 -0.66 -15.56 2.58
N SER A 40 -1.13 -15.88 1.38
CA SER A 40 -0.79 -15.11 0.18
C SER A 40 -1.43 -13.71 0.22
N THR A 41 -2.68 -13.58 0.61
CA THR A 41 -3.38 -12.30 0.75
C THR A 41 -2.74 -11.44 1.84
N SER A 42 -2.54 -11.99 3.02
CA SER A 42 -1.90 -11.28 4.15
C SER A 42 -0.48 -10.81 3.84
N SER A 43 0.27 -11.53 2.99
CA SER A 43 1.62 -11.10 2.59
C SER A 43 1.60 -9.92 1.61
N VAL A 44 0.66 -9.90 0.66
CA VAL A 44 0.49 -8.78 -0.29
C VAL A 44 0.02 -7.53 0.45
N ASP A 45 -0.94 -7.66 1.35
CA ASP A 45 -1.45 -6.55 2.14
C ASP A 45 -0.37 -5.92 3.03
N ALA A 46 0.49 -6.75 3.64
CA ALA A 46 1.64 -6.25 4.39
C ALA A 46 2.63 -5.49 3.50
N ILE A 47 2.86 -5.94 2.26
CA ILE A 47 3.71 -5.25 1.30
C ILE A 47 3.09 -3.91 0.89
N ILE A 48 1.78 -3.85 0.64
CA ILE A 48 1.07 -2.60 0.32
C ILE A 48 1.21 -1.59 1.46
N ILE A 49 0.94 -2.00 2.70
CA ILE A 49 1.05 -1.12 3.87
C ILE A 49 2.47 -0.59 4.02
N ASN A 50 3.47 -1.45 3.96
CA ASN A 50 4.87 -1.05 4.05
C ASN A 50 5.27 -0.09 2.91
N GLN A 51 4.77 -0.33 1.70
CA GLN A 51 5.05 0.53 0.55
C GLN A 51 4.40 1.91 0.69
N VAL A 52 3.18 1.98 1.26
CA VAL A 52 2.52 3.24 1.60
C VAL A 52 3.31 4.01 2.65
N GLU A 53 3.83 3.35 3.70
CA GLU A 53 4.69 3.97 4.72
C GLU A 53 5.97 4.55 4.09
N HIS A 54 6.64 3.83 3.20
CA HIS A 54 7.81 4.34 2.47
C HIS A 54 7.49 5.58 1.62
N ILE A 55 6.35 5.58 0.93
CA ILE A 55 5.87 6.74 0.16
C ILE A 55 5.66 7.94 1.07
N PHE A 56 5.08 7.75 2.26
CA PHE A 56 4.93 8.79 3.26
C PHE A 56 6.28 9.38 3.67
N ASP A 57 7.21 8.55 4.11
CA ASP A 57 8.52 8.97 4.59
C ASP A 57 9.28 9.76 3.52
N THR A 58 9.23 9.27 2.28
CA THR A 58 9.89 9.92 1.14
C THR A 58 9.23 11.25 0.80
N MET A 59 7.90 11.32 0.83
CA MET A 59 7.15 12.56 0.59
C MET A 59 7.46 13.62 1.67
N TYR A 60 7.43 13.25 2.96
CA TYR A 60 7.77 14.18 4.04
C TYR A 60 9.21 14.66 3.97
N SER A 61 10.14 13.78 3.53
CA SER A 61 11.53 14.17 3.27
C SER A 61 11.61 15.23 2.16
N GLN A 62 10.87 15.06 1.07
CA GLN A 62 10.79 16.04 -0.01
C GLN A 62 10.21 17.37 0.47
N VAL A 63 9.11 17.34 1.22
CA VAL A 63 8.51 18.56 1.82
C VAL A 63 9.52 19.29 2.71
N SER A 64 10.27 18.54 3.52
CA SER A 64 11.31 19.12 4.37
C SER A 64 12.44 19.75 3.56
N PHE A 65 12.95 19.05 2.54
CA PHE A 65 14.02 19.58 1.70
C PHE A 65 13.58 20.76 0.86
N SER A 66 12.37 20.74 0.28
CA SER A 66 11.82 21.87 -0.47
C SER A 66 11.66 23.11 0.41
N LYS A 67 11.10 22.98 1.63
CA LYS A 67 10.98 24.10 2.58
C LYS A 67 12.36 24.67 2.98
N LYS A 68 13.33 23.79 3.27
CA LYS A 68 14.71 24.22 3.59
C LYS A 68 15.36 24.94 2.42
N TYR A 69 15.23 24.42 1.21
CA TYR A 69 15.77 25.06 0.00
C TYR A 69 15.16 26.45 -0.23
N LEU A 70 13.84 26.60 -0.15
CA LEU A 70 13.16 27.88 -0.35
C LEU A 70 13.59 28.94 0.66
N ILE A 71 13.95 28.57 1.89
CA ILE A 71 14.41 29.48 2.93
C ILE A 71 15.90 29.79 2.79
N SER A 72 16.74 28.76 2.64
CA SER A 72 18.20 28.89 2.66
C SER A 72 18.82 29.20 1.31
N LYS A 73 18.11 28.87 0.21
CA LYS A 73 18.61 28.86 -1.18
C LYS A 73 19.84 27.98 -1.39
N ASP A 74 20.09 27.06 -0.47
CA ASP A 74 21.21 26.14 -0.52
C ASP A 74 20.92 24.98 -1.48
N GLN A 75 21.77 24.87 -2.49
CA GLN A 75 21.64 23.87 -3.57
C GLN A 75 21.73 22.42 -3.08
N ASP A 76 22.37 22.18 -1.92
CA ASP A 76 22.41 20.84 -1.32
C ASP A 76 21.02 20.34 -0.96
N PHE A 77 20.12 21.23 -0.50
CA PHE A 77 18.73 20.84 -0.23
C PHE A 77 17.93 20.60 -1.49
N TYR A 78 18.19 21.34 -2.58
CA TYR A 78 17.56 21.06 -3.86
C TYR A 78 18.00 19.71 -4.44
N GLN A 79 19.28 19.39 -4.34
CA GLN A 79 19.79 18.09 -4.77
C GLN A 79 19.15 16.94 -3.95
N LYS A 80 19.07 17.06 -2.62
CA LYS A 80 18.39 16.07 -1.76
C LYS A 80 16.90 15.92 -2.10
N PHE A 81 16.24 17.01 -2.45
CA PHE A 81 14.86 16.96 -2.95
C PHE A 81 14.79 16.15 -4.26
N ALA A 82 15.67 16.41 -5.23
CA ALA A 82 15.72 15.68 -6.49
C ALA A 82 16.01 14.18 -6.30
N GLU A 83 16.97 13.85 -5.43
CA GLU A 83 17.26 12.45 -5.07
C GLU A 83 16.06 11.76 -4.44
N SER A 84 15.37 12.41 -3.51
CA SER A 84 14.19 11.84 -2.87
C SER A 84 13.01 11.69 -3.83
N LYS A 85 12.91 12.52 -4.87
CA LYS A 85 11.92 12.36 -5.95
C LYS A 85 12.14 11.06 -6.75
N GLU A 86 13.40 10.67 -6.98
CA GLU A 86 13.72 9.40 -7.65
C GLU A 86 13.36 8.18 -6.78
N TYR A 87 13.58 8.25 -5.47
CA TYR A 87 13.14 7.19 -4.55
C TYR A 87 11.62 7.08 -4.50
N PHE A 88 10.93 8.20 -4.38
CA PHE A 88 9.47 8.26 -4.43
C PHE A 88 8.91 7.60 -5.68
N LYS A 89 9.48 7.90 -6.86
CA LYS A 89 9.05 7.30 -8.12
C LYS A 89 9.17 5.78 -8.11
N LYS A 90 10.28 5.23 -7.61
CA LYS A 90 10.46 3.77 -7.49
C LYS A 90 9.41 3.12 -6.57
N ASP A 91 9.10 3.79 -5.46
CA ASP A 91 8.10 3.32 -4.52
C ASP A 91 6.68 3.40 -5.12
N VAL A 92 6.40 4.45 -5.89
CA VAL A 92 5.15 4.61 -6.66
C VAL A 92 4.99 3.49 -7.68
N ASP A 93 5.99 3.26 -8.54
CA ASP A 93 5.93 2.22 -9.59
C ASP A 93 5.63 0.84 -8.97
N LYS A 94 6.24 0.55 -7.82
CA LYS A 94 6.02 -0.69 -7.09
C LYS A 94 4.61 -0.79 -6.52
N LEU A 95 4.12 0.25 -5.85
CA LEU A 95 2.77 0.27 -5.28
C LEU A 95 1.71 0.22 -6.38
N GLU A 96 1.88 0.98 -7.46
CA GLU A 96 0.97 0.98 -8.61
C GLU A 96 0.80 -0.42 -9.18
N SER A 97 1.89 -1.17 -9.34
CA SER A 97 1.85 -2.56 -9.83
C SER A 97 1.04 -3.50 -8.92
N LEU A 98 0.99 -3.24 -7.62
CA LEU A 98 0.24 -4.03 -6.64
C LEU A 98 -1.25 -3.65 -6.59
N LEU A 99 -1.61 -2.43 -7.01
CA LEU A 99 -2.95 -1.87 -6.92
C LEU A 99 -3.74 -1.90 -8.24
N VAL A 100 -3.19 -2.50 -9.29
CA VAL A 100 -3.82 -2.56 -10.62
C VAL A 100 -5.25 -3.10 -10.54
N ASN A 101 -6.20 -2.38 -11.17
CA ASN A 101 -7.61 -2.76 -11.24
C ASN A 101 -8.34 -2.90 -9.89
N THR A 102 -7.87 -2.20 -8.87
CA THR A 102 -8.51 -2.15 -7.55
C THR A 102 -9.08 -0.77 -7.24
N GLU A 103 -10.03 -0.70 -6.29
CA GLU A 103 -10.50 0.58 -5.76
C GLU A 103 -9.35 1.39 -5.16
N LYS A 104 -8.43 0.73 -4.45
CA LYS A 104 -7.21 1.34 -3.89
C LYS A 104 -6.34 1.97 -4.99
N GLY A 105 -6.27 1.35 -6.18
CA GLY A 105 -5.57 1.90 -7.34
C GLY A 105 -6.18 3.21 -7.84
N THR A 106 -7.50 3.34 -7.81
CA THR A 106 -8.17 4.61 -8.16
C THR A 106 -7.82 5.72 -7.18
N ILE A 107 -7.87 5.43 -5.87
CA ILE A 107 -7.47 6.38 -4.81
C ILE A 107 -6.00 6.77 -4.97
N PHE A 108 -5.14 5.80 -5.29
CA PHE A 108 -3.72 6.05 -5.50
C PHE A 108 -3.45 6.92 -6.73
N ALA A 109 -4.14 6.70 -7.84
CA ALA A 109 -4.03 7.54 -9.03
C ALA A 109 -4.43 9.02 -8.76
N GLU A 110 -5.44 9.24 -7.92
CA GLU A 110 -5.80 10.59 -7.45
C GLU A 110 -4.70 11.19 -6.56
N THR A 111 -4.08 10.38 -5.71
CA THR A 111 -2.94 10.78 -4.88
C THR A 111 -1.76 11.27 -5.75
N LEU A 112 -1.46 10.56 -6.84
CA LEU A 112 -0.40 10.96 -7.77
C LEU A 112 -0.68 12.28 -8.47
N ARG A 113 -1.94 12.55 -8.84
CA ARG A 113 -2.32 13.86 -9.41
C ARG A 113 -2.11 15.02 -8.43
N LEU A 114 -2.41 14.79 -7.16
CA LEU A 114 -2.15 15.77 -6.10
C LEU A 114 -0.65 15.99 -5.92
N TYR A 115 0.14 14.93 -5.96
CA TYR A 115 1.58 15.01 -5.89
C TYR A 115 2.17 15.78 -7.08
N ASP A 116 1.71 15.55 -8.31
CA ASP A 116 2.13 16.32 -9.48
C ASP A 116 1.79 17.82 -9.32
N ARG A 117 0.64 18.13 -8.73
CA ARG A 117 0.26 19.51 -8.39
C ARG A 117 1.23 20.12 -7.36
N TYR A 118 1.58 19.39 -6.32
CA TYR A 118 2.58 19.82 -5.35
C TYR A 118 3.92 20.13 -6.01
N LEU A 119 4.40 19.26 -6.90
CA LEU A 119 5.64 19.47 -7.64
C LEU A 119 5.59 20.72 -8.51
N SER A 120 4.48 20.94 -9.23
CA SER A 120 4.29 22.13 -10.06
C SER A 120 4.38 23.41 -9.24
N LEU A 121 3.73 23.47 -8.06
CA LEU A 121 3.82 24.61 -7.17
C LEU A 121 5.24 24.85 -6.65
N PHE A 122 5.96 23.79 -6.31
CA PHE A 122 7.35 23.91 -5.88
C PHE A 122 8.28 24.41 -7.01
N GLU A 123 8.09 23.92 -8.24
CA GLU A 123 8.86 24.37 -9.40
C GLU A 123 8.60 25.85 -9.73
N ASP A 124 7.36 26.31 -9.62
CA ASP A 124 7.02 27.73 -9.77
C ASP A 124 7.75 28.59 -8.71
N GLU A 125 7.72 28.18 -7.43
CA GLU A 125 8.43 28.89 -6.35
C GLU A 125 9.96 28.88 -6.57
N HIS A 126 10.51 27.76 -7.05
CA HIS A 126 11.93 27.68 -7.39
C HIS A 126 12.29 28.69 -8.48
N LEU A 127 11.49 28.77 -9.56
CA LEU A 127 11.71 29.75 -10.63
C LEU A 127 11.58 31.20 -10.16
N PHE A 128 10.63 31.53 -9.29
CA PHE A 128 10.52 32.87 -8.70
C PHE A 128 11.74 33.19 -7.85
N ASN A 129 12.22 32.26 -7.06
CA ASN A 129 13.41 32.40 -6.25
C ASN A 129 14.68 32.65 -7.09
N GLU A 130 14.88 31.88 -8.17
CA GLU A 130 16.03 32.05 -9.05
C GLU A 130 16.04 33.43 -9.75
N LYS A 131 14.85 33.92 -10.15
CA LYS A 131 14.70 35.23 -10.78
C LYS A 131 14.68 36.38 -9.82
N GLY A 132 14.71 36.13 -8.51
CA GLY A 132 14.57 37.16 -7.48
C GLY A 132 13.24 37.92 -7.53
N GLN A 133 12.18 37.26 -8.03
CA GLN A 133 10.84 37.82 -8.15
C GLN A 133 10.02 37.60 -6.90
N ASP A 134 9.27 38.61 -6.51
CA ASP A 134 8.28 38.49 -5.45
C ASP A 134 7.10 37.60 -5.91
N TYR A 135 6.65 36.70 -5.06
CA TYR A 135 5.48 35.85 -5.29
C TYR A 135 4.64 35.70 -4.00
N PRO A 136 3.37 35.36 -4.08
CA PRO A 136 2.49 35.26 -2.92
C PRO A 136 2.80 34.00 -2.10
N LEU A 137 3.91 34.05 -1.34
CA LEU A 137 4.47 32.94 -0.56
C LEU A 137 3.43 32.25 0.32
N GLU A 138 2.62 33.01 1.08
CA GLU A 138 1.60 32.45 1.98
C GLU A 138 0.54 31.63 1.23
N ARG A 139 0.18 32.05 0.01
CA ARG A 139 -0.77 31.32 -0.83
C ARG A 139 -0.17 29.99 -1.28
N TYR A 140 1.08 30.00 -1.76
CA TYR A 140 1.76 28.78 -2.21
C TYR A 140 1.97 27.80 -1.07
N GLN A 141 2.38 28.29 0.09
CA GLN A 141 2.56 27.43 1.29
C GLN A 141 1.25 26.80 1.71
N ARG A 142 0.18 27.58 1.82
CA ARG A 142 -1.15 27.06 2.19
C ARG A 142 -1.65 26.02 1.21
N GLU A 143 -1.56 26.29 -0.11
CA GLU A 143 -2.00 25.35 -1.15
C GLU A 143 -1.20 24.04 -1.10
N LYS A 144 0.12 24.12 -0.90
CA LYS A 144 0.96 22.93 -0.73
C LYS A 144 0.61 22.15 0.53
N ASP A 145 0.39 22.80 1.65
CA ASP A 145 0.03 22.14 2.90
C ASP A 145 -1.35 21.46 2.77
N GLU A 146 -2.34 22.09 2.15
CA GLU A 146 -3.65 21.48 1.86
C GLU A 146 -3.52 20.23 0.96
N ILE A 147 -2.66 20.28 -0.06
CA ILE A 147 -2.38 19.13 -0.94
C ILE A 147 -1.74 17.99 -0.15
N ILE A 148 -0.75 18.27 0.69
CA ILE A 148 -0.08 17.25 1.51
C ILE A 148 -1.07 16.58 2.48
N ASP A 149 -1.91 17.36 3.14
CA ASP A 149 -2.96 16.83 4.03
C ASP A 149 -3.97 15.94 3.28
N GLU A 150 -4.26 16.26 2.02
CA GLU A 150 -5.16 15.45 1.21
C GLU A 150 -4.49 14.15 0.74
N ILE A 151 -3.23 14.20 0.33
CA ILE A 151 -2.41 13.02 0.01
C ILE A 151 -2.37 12.08 1.22
N GLU A 152 -2.07 12.62 2.41
CA GLU A 152 -2.02 11.86 3.65
C GLU A 152 -3.35 11.13 3.91
N ARG A 153 -4.47 11.83 3.84
CA ARG A 153 -5.81 11.23 4.03
C ARG A 153 -6.07 10.08 3.05
N LYS A 154 -5.69 10.25 1.78
CA LYS A 154 -5.87 9.20 0.76
C LYS A 154 -4.99 7.98 1.01
N LEU A 155 -3.72 8.16 1.36
CA LEU A 155 -2.81 7.08 1.69
C LEU A 155 -3.24 6.33 2.95
N ILE A 156 -3.70 7.03 3.99
CA ILE A 156 -4.32 6.42 5.17
C ILE A 156 -5.57 5.61 4.77
N GLY A 157 -6.37 6.13 3.83
CA GLY A 157 -7.51 5.43 3.26
C GLY A 157 -7.13 4.10 2.62
N ILE A 158 -6.08 4.07 1.80
CA ILE A 158 -5.54 2.84 1.20
C ILE A 158 -5.12 1.84 2.27
N THR A 159 -4.37 2.28 3.29
CA THR A 159 -3.94 1.43 4.41
C THR A 159 -5.13 0.84 5.16
N LYS A 160 -6.17 1.65 5.41
CA LYS A 160 -7.39 1.21 6.10
C LYS A 160 -8.17 0.19 5.29
N LEU A 161 -8.37 0.42 3.99
CA LEU A 161 -9.01 -0.55 3.09
C LEU A 161 -8.23 -1.85 3.02
N THR A 162 -6.89 -1.78 2.94
CA THR A 162 -6.03 -2.96 2.93
C THR A 162 -6.18 -3.80 4.19
N ARG A 163 -6.32 -3.18 5.35
CA ARG A 163 -6.55 -3.89 6.64
C ARG A 163 -7.95 -4.50 6.76
N LEU A 164 -8.93 -3.98 6.04
CA LEU A 164 -10.31 -4.50 6.07
C LEU A 164 -10.49 -5.72 5.15
N ASP A 165 -9.63 -5.88 4.14
CA ASP A 165 -9.65 -6.99 3.19
C ASP A 165 -8.95 -8.25 3.76
N THR A 166 -8.26 -8.13 4.91
CA THR A 166 -7.55 -9.22 5.62
C THR A 166 -8.45 -9.87 6.67
#